data_c4bd7878c5e1dc052d978fe1d32dbd73
#
_entry.id   c4bd7878c5e1dc052d978fe1d32dbd73
#
_cell.length_a   1.000
_cell.length_b   1.000
_cell.length_c   1.000
_cell.angle_alpha   90.00
_cell.angle_beta   90.00
_cell.angle_gamma   90.00
#
_symmetry.space_group_name_H-M   'P 1'
#
loop_
_entity.id
_entity.type
_entity.pdbx_description
1 polymer ?
#
loop_
_entity_poly.entity_id
_entity_poly.type
_entity_poly.pdbx_seq_one_letter_code
_entity_poly.pdbx_strand_id
1 'polypeptide(L)'
;WVNKGFDRMQSSNLSHIEMMKLLHQYIDKWSPCIWTTWNGFGFDFVLLQKESYKSLLPIYKTNLGGNEHCDFLPVARASKLFFPDCLNTDISEKKNPIFKLDNLGPRNFPDLDKTKMHTAIQDCETLLRVMKKLKQSKASQIYEASKLTTSKLSAREKIEKERVFTTCFYFYGKM
;
A
#
# COMPACT_ATOMS: atom_id res chain seq x y z
N TRP A 1 17.56 -11.47 -3.22
CA TRP A 1 16.21 -11.51 -3.78
C TRP A 1 16.11 -12.69 -4.75
N VAL A 2 15.53 -13.79 -4.31
CA VAL A 2 15.14 -14.87 -5.23
C VAL A 2 13.84 -14.43 -5.87
N ASN A 3 13.88 -14.12 -7.17
CA ASN A 3 12.69 -13.73 -7.92
C ASN A 3 11.87 -14.97 -8.24
N LYS A 4 10.92 -15.34 -7.39
CA LYS A 4 10.02 -16.48 -7.56
C LYS A 4 9.11 -16.41 -8.82
N GLY A 5 9.14 -15.30 -9.54
CA GLY A 5 8.39 -15.09 -10.78
C GLY A 5 9.27 -15.09 -12.03
N PHE A 6 10.58 -15.31 -11.90
CA PHE A 6 11.52 -15.17 -13.02
C PHE A 6 11.19 -16.11 -14.20
N ASP A 7 10.89 -17.37 -13.92
CA ASP A 7 10.52 -18.34 -14.97
C ASP A 7 9.24 -17.94 -15.72
N ARG A 8 8.25 -17.39 -14.99
CA ARG A 8 7.02 -16.86 -15.61
C ARG A 8 7.30 -15.61 -16.45
N MET A 9 8.22 -14.76 -16.02
CA MET A 9 8.64 -13.59 -16.80
C MET A 9 9.38 -14.00 -18.07
N GLN A 10 10.26 -14.99 -18.00
CA GLN A 10 10.96 -15.52 -19.17
C GLN A 10 10.02 -16.22 -20.16
N SER A 11 8.95 -16.85 -19.68
CA SER A 11 7.93 -17.48 -20.52
C SER A 11 6.90 -16.50 -21.10
N SER A 12 6.93 -15.24 -20.68
CA SER A 12 6.04 -14.20 -21.21
C SER A 12 6.53 -13.74 -22.58
N ASN A 13 5.63 -13.73 -23.56
CA ASN A 13 5.91 -13.19 -24.89
C ASN A 13 5.74 -11.66 -24.96
N LEU A 14 5.42 -11.01 -23.84
CA LEU A 14 5.25 -9.55 -23.79
C LEU A 14 6.59 -8.84 -23.59
N SER A 15 6.88 -7.89 -24.45
CA SER A 15 7.95 -6.93 -24.19
C SER A 15 7.61 -6.02 -22.99
N HIS A 16 8.62 -5.39 -22.41
CA HIS A 16 8.41 -4.43 -21.30
C HIS A 16 7.40 -3.33 -21.68
N ILE A 17 7.50 -2.77 -22.89
CA ILE A 17 6.60 -1.73 -23.38
C ILE A 17 5.15 -2.25 -23.51
N GLU A 18 4.96 -3.44 -24.03
CA GLU A 18 3.63 -4.05 -24.15
C GLU A 18 3.01 -4.32 -22.77
N MET A 19 3.80 -4.83 -21.84
CA MET A 19 3.37 -5.03 -20.45
C MET A 19 2.96 -3.69 -19.81
N MET A 20 3.73 -2.62 -20.00
CA MET A 20 3.40 -1.30 -19.48
C MET A 20 2.13 -0.71 -20.14
N LYS A 21 1.94 -0.89 -21.44
CA LYS A 21 0.71 -0.49 -22.14
C LYS A 21 -0.51 -1.24 -21.58
N LEU A 22 -0.40 -2.54 -21.38
CA LEU A 22 -1.46 -3.36 -20.79
C LEU A 22 -1.80 -2.90 -19.36
N LEU A 23 -0.79 -2.63 -18.54
CA LEU A 23 -0.98 -2.09 -17.19
C LEU A 23 -1.75 -0.75 -17.25
N HIS A 24 -1.39 0.14 -18.16
CA HIS A 24 -2.09 1.42 -18.34
C HIS A 24 -3.54 1.26 -18.80
N GLN A 25 -3.87 0.24 -19.60
CA GLN A 25 -5.26 -0.11 -19.93
C GLN A 25 -6.05 -0.55 -18.71
N TYR A 26 -5.45 -1.33 -17.81
CA TYR A 26 -6.09 -1.69 -16.53
C TYR A 26 -6.28 -0.48 -15.61
N ILE A 27 -5.30 0.43 -15.58
CA ILE A 27 -5.46 1.69 -14.84
C ILE A 27 -6.66 2.48 -15.36
N ASP A 28 -6.82 2.61 -16.68
CA ASP A 28 -8.00 3.27 -17.28
C ASP A 28 -9.31 2.59 -16.91
N LYS A 29 -9.32 1.26 -16.99
CA LYS A 29 -10.51 0.47 -16.70
C LYS A 29 -11.01 0.62 -15.26
N TRP A 30 -10.08 0.81 -14.30
CA TRP A 30 -10.42 0.90 -12.88
C TRP A 30 -10.51 2.33 -12.36
N SER A 31 -10.08 3.31 -13.17
CA SER A 31 -10.19 4.73 -12.81
C SER A 31 -11.64 5.24 -12.91
N PRO A 32 -12.06 6.17 -12.05
CA PRO A 32 -11.33 6.71 -10.91
C PRO A 32 -11.38 5.80 -9.68
N CYS A 33 -10.26 5.64 -8.97
CA CYS A 33 -10.20 4.84 -7.75
C CYS A 33 -9.07 5.29 -6.81
N ILE A 34 -9.03 4.70 -5.61
CA ILE A 34 -7.92 4.86 -4.65
C ILE A 34 -6.95 3.70 -4.86
N TRP A 35 -5.78 4.00 -5.39
CA TRP A 35 -4.69 3.03 -5.56
C TRP A 35 -4.00 2.82 -4.22
N THR A 36 -4.14 1.62 -3.67
CA THR A 36 -3.65 1.30 -2.33
C THR A 36 -2.44 0.37 -2.40
N THR A 37 -1.41 0.70 -1.64
CA THR A 37 -0.15 -0.04 -1.60
C THR A 37 0.32 -0.22 -0.15
N TRP A 38 1.39 -0.99 0.02
CA TRP A 38 2.11 -1.10 1.29
C TRP A 38 3.51 -0.54 1.14
N ASN A 39 3.78 0.63 1.70
CA ASN A 39 5.01 1.39 1.51
C ASN A 39 5.20 1.92 0.07
N GLY A 40 4.10 2.18 -0.62
CA GLY A 40 4.11 2.50 -2.04
C GLY A 40 4.71 3.85 -2.39
N PHE A 41 4.64 4.83 -1.50
CA PHE A 41 5.34 6.10 -1.70
C PHE A 41 6.86 5.95 -1.69
N GLY A 42 7.37 4.90 -1.03
CA GLY A 42 8.80 4.58 -1.07
C GLY A 42 9.19 3.65 -2.21
N PHE A 43 8.26 2.94 -2.84
CA PHE A 43 8.58 1.89 -3.80
C PHE A 43 7.62 1.81 -5.00
N ASP A 44 6.38 1.32 -4.82
CA ASP A 44 5.50 0.93 -5.92
C ASP A 44 5.13 2.10 -6.85
N PHE A 45 4.71 3.24 -6.28
CA PHE A 45 4.34 4.42 -7.07
C PHE A 45 5.55 5.02 -7.77
N VAL A 46 6.71 5.06 -7.11
CA VAL A 46 7.94 5.56 -7.70
C VAL A 46 8.40 4.67 -8.86
N LEU A 47 8.31 3.35 -8.67
CA LEU A 47 8.64 2.39 -9.73
C LEU A 47 7.70 2.53 -10.92
N LEU A 48 6.38 2.57 -10.68
CA LEU A 48 5.38 2.76 -11.73
C LEU A 48 5.62 4.04 -12.53
N GLN A 49 5.92 5.15 -11.86
CA GLN A 49 6.23 6.41 -12.52
C GLN A 49 7.48 6.33 -13.39
N LYS A 50 8.56 5.73 -12.87
CA LYS A 50 9.82 5.55 -13.62
C LYS A 50 9.62 4.67 -14.86
N GLU A 51 8.92 3.55 -14.71
CA GLU A 51 8.71 2.62 -15.84
C GLU A 51 7.72 3.19 -16.86
N SER A 52 6.71 3.97 -16.42
CA SER A 52 5.84 4.72 -17.31
C SER A 52 6.63 5.76 -18.13
N TYR A 53 7.53 6.51 -17.49
CA TYR A 53 8.40 7.47 -18.16
C TYR A 53 9.28 6.81 -19.24
N LYS A 54 9.96 5.70 -18.90
CA LYS A 54 10.78 4.94 -19.85
C LYS A 54 9.98 4.40 -21.03
N SER A 55 8.71 4.10 -20.82
CA SER A 55 7.80 3.59 -21.85
C SER A 55 7.06 4.67 -22.61
N LEU A 56 7.38 5.96 -22.37
CA LEU A 56 6.71 7.14 -22.95
C LEU A 56 5.18 7.14 -22.70
N LEU A 57 4.78 6.68 -21.51
CA LEU A 57 3.38 6.64 -21.07
C LEU A 57 3.11 7.71 -20.00
N PRO A 58 1.84 8.11 -19.78
CA PRO A 58 1.49 9.10 -18.75
C PRO A 58 1.95 8.71 -17.35
N ILE A 59 2.84 9.51 -16.75
CA ILE A 59 3.54 9.20 -15.49
C ILE A 59 2.59 9.24 -14.29
N TYR A 60 1.64 10.19 -14.28
CA TYR A 60 0.79 10.49 -13.13
C TYR A 60 -0.63 9.93 -13.25
N LYS A 61 -0.83 8.91 -14.06
CA LYS A 61 -2.15 8.37 -14.38
C LYS A 61 -2.92 7.88 -13.16
N THR A 62 -2.21 7.36 -12.16
CA THR A 62 -2.80 6.83 -10.93
C THR A 62 -3.09 7.90 -9.86
N ASN A 63 -2.72 9.17 -10.09
CA ASN A 63 -3.03 10.26 -9.16
C ASN A 63 -3.64 11.51 -9.82
N LEU A 64 -4.11 11.36 -11.06
CA LEU A 64 -4.84 12.37 -11.80
C LEU A 64 -6.20 11.83 -12.26
N GLY A 65 -7.10 12.72 -12.72
CA GLY A 65 -8.40 12.31 -13.25
C GLY A 65 -9.32 11.66 -12.20
N GLY A 66 -9.24 12.10 -10.95
CA GLY A 66 -10.03 11.54 -9.84
C GLY A 66 -9.42 10.30 -9.19
N ASN A 67 -8.24 9.86 -9.65
CA ASN A 67 -7.47 8.83 -8.97
C ASN A 67 -6.71 9.40 -7.78
N GLU A 68 -6.60 8.62 -6.73
CA GLU A 68 -5.89 8.97 -5.50
C GLU A 68 -4.94 7.84 -5.07
N HIS A 69 -3.93 8.16 -4.28
CA HIS A 69 -3.02 7.19 -3.69
C HIS A 69 -3.28 7.02 -2.20
N CYS A 70 -3.19 5.80 -1.72
CA CYS A 70 -3.17 5.47 -0.29
C CYS A 70 -2.02 4.53 0.01
N ASP A 71 -1.02 5.00 0.77
CA ASP A 71 -0.04 4.11 1.38
C ASP A 71 -0.58 3.60 2.71
N PHE A 72 -0.84 2.30 2.78
CA PHE A 72 -1.50 1.71 3.93
C PHE A 72 -0.56 1.41 5.11
N LEU A 73 0.76 1.46 4.91
CA LEU A 73 1.73 1.25 5.99
C LEU A 73 1.62 2.32 7.10
N PRO A 74 1.56 3.64 6.82
CA PRO A 74 1.27 4.65 7.84
C PRO A 74 -0.05 4.43 8.55
N VAL A 75 -1.09 4.00 7.84
CA VAL A 75 -2.42 3.69 8.42
C VAL A 75 -2.33 2.54 9.42
N ALA A 76 -1.63 1.46 9.08
CA ALA A 76 -1.42 0.33 9.97
C ALA A 76 -0.61 0.72 11.22
N ARG A 77 0.42 1.57 11.06
CA ARG A 77 1.21 2.12 12.18
C ARG A 77 0.36 2.97 13.12
N ALA A 78 -0.42 3.90 12.58
CA ALA A 78 -1.34 4.73 13.35
C ALA A 78 -2.38 3.87 14.07
N SER A 79 -2.96 2.89 13.39
CA SER A 79 -3.92 1.96 13.97
C SER A 79 -3.34 1.21 15.16
N LYS A 80 -2.11 0.68 15.04
CA LYS A 80 -1.42 -0.02 16.12
C LYS A 80 -1.06 0.90 17.28
N LEU A 81 -0.69 2.15 17.00
CA LEU A 81 -0.35 3.14 18.01
C LEU A 81 -1.55 3.49 18.90
N PHE A 82 -2.69 3.79 18.28
CA PHE A 82 -3.90 4.20 19.01
C PHE A 82 -4.74 3.02 19.52
N PHE A 83 -4.64 1.87 18.87
CA PHE A 83 -5.37 0.64 19.20
C PHE A 83 -4.42 -0.57 19.20
N PRO A 84 -3.63 -0.76 20.27
CA PRO A 84 -2.56 -1.75 20.32
C PRO A 84 -2.99 -3.19 19.96
N ASP A 85 -4.25 -3.54 20.22
CA ASP A 85 -4.78 -4.89 19.99
C ASP A 85 -5.33 -5.12 18.58
N CYS A 86 -5.36 -4.07 17.71
CA CYS A 86 -5.95 -4.19 16.39
C CYS A 86 -5.14 -5.09 15.43
N LEU A 87 -3.82 -5.15 15.62
CA LEU A 87 -2.88 -5.96 14.84
C LEU A 87 -1.85 -6.64 15.75
N ASN A 88 -1.60 -7.92 15.51
CA ASN A 88 -0.47 -8.63 16.10
C ASN A 88 0.79 -8.35 15.27
N THR A 89 1.83 -7.84 15.93
CA THR A 89 3.12 -7.52 15.31
C THR A 89 4.25 -8.23 16.02
N ASP A 90 5.29 -8.62 15.30
CA ASP A 90 6.57 -8.94 15.91
C ASP A 90 7.22 -7.68 16.46
N ILE A 91 8.10 -7.87 17.42
CA ILE A 91 8.86 -6.78 18.05
C ILE A 91 10.34 -6.96 17.67
N SER A 92 10.96 -5.90 17.20
CA SER A 92 12.39 -5.88 16.91
C SER A 92 13.24 -5.91 18.19
N GLU A 93 14.53 -6.18 18.08
CA GLU A 93 15.50 -6.07 19.18
C GLU A 93 15.45 -4.71 19.89
N LYS A 94 15.13 -3.66 19.13
CA LYS A 94 14.94 -2.28 19.64
C LYS A 94 13.56 -2.01 20.23
N LYS A 95 12.78 -3.07 20.51
CA LYS A 95 11.41 -3.02 21.06
C LYS A 95 10.39 -2.27 20.17
N ASN A 96 10.67 -2.08 18.89
CA ASN A 96 9.74 -1.46 17.96
C ASN A 96 8.90 -2.52 17.21
N PRO A 97 7.60 -2.26 16.96
CA PRO A 97 6.77 -3.14 16.15
C PRO A 97 7.28 -3.28 14.72
N ILE A 98 7.25 -4.48 14.18
CA ILE A 98 7.67 -4.79 12.81
C ILE A 98 6.43 -4.81 11.92
N PHE A 99 6.42 -3.97 10.88
CA PHE A 99 5.32 -3.83 9.93
C PHE A 99 5.64 -4.36 8.53
N LYS A 100 6.40 -5.45 8.43
CA LYS A 100 6.57 -6.17 7.17
C LYS A 100 5.36 -7.07 6.93
N LEU A 101 4.82 -7.12 5.71
CA LEU A 101 3.68 -7.98 5.35
C LEU A 101 3.95 -9.45 5.67
N ASP A 102 5.19 -9.91 5.44
CA ASP A 102 5.63 -11.29 5.75
C ASP A 102 5.50 -11.66 7.22
N ASN A 103 5.64 -10.68 8.12
CA ASN A 103 5.49 -10.87 9.55
C ASN A 103 4.02 -10.68 9.96
N LEU A 104 3.35 -9.65 9.44
CA LEU A 104 1.96 -9.34 9.77
C LEU A 104 0.99 -10.41 9.28
N GLY A 105 1.20 -10.92 8.07
CA GLY A 105 0.32 -11.92 7.47
C GLY A 105 0.14 -13.14 8.37
N PRO A 106 1.19 -13.93 8.62
CA PRO A 106 1.09 -15.14 9.44
C PRO A 106 0.67 -14.90 10.88
N ARG A 107 1.00 -13.75 11.47
CA ARG A 107 0.62 -13.39 12.85
C ARG A 107 -0.86 -13.08 13.00
N ASN A 108 -1.49 -12.57 11.96
CA ASN A 108 -2.89 -12.16 12.00
C ASN A 108 -3.81 -13.12 11.25
N PHE A 109 -3.28 -13.93 10.34
CA PHE A 109 -4.02 -14.83 9.46
C PHE A 109 -3.26 -16.16 9.35
N PRO A 110 -3.50 -17.11 10.31
CA PRO A 110 -2.78 -18.39 10.34
C PRO A 110 -3.03 -19.29 9.13
N ASP A 111 -4.11 -19.04 8.40
CA ASP A 111 -4.51 -19.74 7.17
C ASP A 111 -3.73 -19.30 5.92
N LEU A 112 -2.89 -18.26 6.03
CA LEU A 112 -2.05 -17.84 4.91
C LEU A 112 -0.96 -18.88 4.60
N ASP A 113 -0.84 -19.22 3.32
CA ASP A 113 0.19 -20.12 2.84
C ASP A 113 1.57 -19.45 2.87
N LYS A 114 2.37 -19.84 3.86
CA LYS A 114 3.72 -19.27 4.05
C LYS A 114 4.67 -19.57 2.90
N THR A 115 4.40 -20.60 2.10
CA THR A 115 5.26 -20.96 0.95
C THR A 115 5.11 -19.98 -0.20
N LYS A 116 3.98 -19.27 -0.27
CA LYS A 116 3.68 -18.27 -1.29
C LYS A 116 4.02 -16.83 -0.89
N MET A 117 4.50 -16.63 0.35
CA MET A 117 4.97 -15.31 0.78
C MET A 117 6.04 -14.77 -0.17
N HIS A 118 6.12 -13.44 -0.30
CA HIS A 118 6.95 -12.72 -1.29
C HIS A 118 6.53 -12.91 -2.76
N THR A 119 5.32 -13.37 -3.03
CA THR A 119 4.73 -13.21 -4.35
C THR A 119 3.84 -11.98 -4.37
N ALA A 120 3.80 -11.23 -5.48
CA ALA A 120 3.00 -10.01 -5.59
C ALA A 120 1.51 -10.26 -5.29
N ILE A 121 0.98 -11.42 -5.69
CA ILE A 121 -0.42 -11.79 -5.41
C ILE A 121 -0.65 -11.99 -3.92
N GLN A 122 0.23 -12.73 -3.24
CA GLN A 122 0.10 -12.99 -1.81
C GLN A 122 0.26 -11.72 -0.98
N ASP A 123 1.14 -10.81 -1.40
CA ASP A 123 1.32 -9.53 -0.75
C ASP A 123 0.06 -8.65 -0.90
N CYS A 124 -0.57 -8.64 -2.07
CA CYS A 124 -1.86 -7.97 -2.29
C CYS A 124 -2.99 -8.60 -1.44
N GLU A 125 -3.07 -9.93 -1.36
CA GLU A 125 -4.05 -10.62 -0.50
C GLU A 125 -3.83 -10.30 0.97
N THR A 126 -2.58 -10.30 1.43
CA THR A 126 -2.23 -9.97 2.80
C THR A 126 -2.61 -8.54 3.13
N LEU A 127 -2.30 -7.58 2.25
CA LEU A 127 -2.71 -6.18 2.38
C LEU A 127 -4.22 -6.06 2.50
N LEU A 128 -4.97 -6.71 1.60
CA LEU A 128 -6.44 -6.69 1.62
C LEU A 128 -7.02 -7.26 2.92
N ARG A 129 -6.45 -8.33 3.45
CA ARG A 129 -6.87 -8.94 4.74
C ARG A 129 -6.57 -8.01 5.92
N VAL A 130 -5.40 -7.35 5.92
CA VAL A 130 -5.05 -6.34 6.93
C VAL A 130 -6.04 -5.17 6.89
N MET A 131 -6.35 -4.66 5.69
CA MET A 131 -7.35 -3.61 5.51
C MET A 131 -8.72 -4.01 6.06
N LYS A 132 -9.21 -5.21 5.72
CA LYS A 132 -10.49 -5.74 6.22
C LYS A 132 -10.49 -5.87 7.74
N LYS A 133 -9.41 -6.38 8.32
CA LYS A 133 -9.27 -6.53 9.78
C LYS A 133 -9.32 -5.16 10.48
N LEU A 134 -8.61 -4.16 9.99
CA LEU A 134 -8.63 -2.82 10.57
C LEU A 134 -10.01 -2.15 10.43
N LYS A 135 -10.66 -2.31 9.28
CA LYS A 135 -12.04 -1.81 9.07
C LYS A 135 -13.04 -2.38 10.09
N GLN A 136 -12.86 -3.64 10.49
CA GLN A 136 -13.76 -4.34 11.43
C GLN A 136 -13.33 -4.19 12.90
N SER A 137 -12.22 -3.52 13.17
CA SER A 137 -11.66 -3.34 14.51
C SER A 137 -12.05 -1.99 15.12
N LYS A 138 -11.58 -1.75 16.35
CA LYS A 138 -11.67 -0.43 16.99
C LYS A 138 -10.92 0.68 16.22
N ALA A 139 -10.01 0.30 15.31
CA ALA A 139 -9.28 1.22 14.45
C ALA A 139 -10.04 1.61 13.17
N SER A 140 -11.32 1.28 13.05
CA SER A 140 -12.14 1.58 11.87
C SER A 140 -12.16 3.06 11.48
N GLN A 141 -12.13 3.97 12.45
CA GLN A 141 -12.06 5.41 12.19
C GLN A 141 -10.75 5.82 11.47
N ILE A 142 -9.61 5.20 11.85
CA ILE A 142 -8.33 5.46 11.18
C ILE A 142 -8.37 4.88 9.76
N TYR A 143 -8.96 3.70 9.58
CA TYR A 143 -9.19 3.12 8.27
C TYR A 143 -10.04 4.03 7.38
N GLU A 144 -11.14 4.57 7.87
CA GLU A 144 -11.99 5.50 7.09
C GLU A 144 -11.26 6.81 6.76
N ALA A 145 -10.46 7.32 7.71
CA ALA A 145 -9.62 8.50 7.47
C ALA A 145 -8.58 8.27 6.35
N SER A 146 -8.09 7.04 6.16
CA SER A 146 -7.11 6.72 5.13
C SER A 146 -7.62 6.91 3.69
N LYS A 147 -8.93 6.87 3.48
CA LYS A 147 -9.56 7.09 2.17
C LYS A 147 -9.46 8.53 1.68
N LEU A 148 -9.08 9.45 2.55
CA LEU A 148 -9.07 10.89 2.27
C LEU A 148 -7.65 11.46 2.11
N THR A 149 -6.64 10.62 2.04
CA THR A 149 -5.26 11.04 2.32
C THR A 149 -4.49 11.66 1.17
N THR A 150 -4.90 11.52 -0.07
CA THR A 150 -4.10 11.98 -1.22
C THR A 150 -4.70 13.11 -2.03
N SER A 151 -5.99 13.36 -1.92
CA SER A 151 -6.61 14.53 -2.52
C SER A 151 -6.30 15.76 -1.67
N LYS A 152 -5.63 16.76 -2.26
CA LYS A 152 -5.36 18.04 -1.60
C LYS A 152 -6.65 18.71 -1.10
N LEU A 153 -7.73 18.59 -1.88
CA LEU A 153 -9.02 19.18 -1.54
C LEU A 153 -9.63 18.47 -0.35
N SER A 154 -9.73 17.14 -0.38
CA SER A 154 -10.28 16.33 0.70
C SER A 154 -9.49 16.49 2.02
N ALA A 155 -8.14 16.51 1.93
CA ALA A 155 -7.28 16.72 3.09
C ALA A 155 -7.49 18.12 3.70
N ARG A 156 -7.57 19.15 2.86
CA ARG A 156 -7.80 20.54 3.28
C ARG A 156 -9.15 20.69 3.96
N GLU A 157 -10.23 20.23 3.32
CA GLU A 157 -11.59 20.30 3.88
C GLU A 157 -11.68 19.60 5.23
N LYS A 158 -11.01 18.44 5.38
CA LYS A 158 -10.98 17.71 6.64
C LYS A 158 -10.22 18.46 7.72
N ILE A 159 -9.04 19.02 7.41
CA ILE A 159 -8.26 19.84 8.34
C ILE A 159 -9.03 21.09 8.79
N GLU A 160 -9.69 21.78 7.86
CA GLU A 160 -10.49 22.96 8.15
C GLU A 160 -11.72 22.65 9.03
N LYS A 161 -12.28 21.44 8.88
CA LYS A 161 -13.47 21.00 9.64
C LYS A 161 -13.14 20.50 11.04
N GLU A 162 -11.98 19.93 11.24
CA GLU A 162 -11.55 19.37 12.52
C GLU A 162 -10.80 20.41 13.35
N ARG A 163 -11.17 20.55 14.63
CA ARG A 163 -10.47 21.48 15.55
C ARG A 163 -9.11 20.97 15.97
N VAL A 164 -8.97 19.66 16.09
CA VAL A 164 -7.73 18.96 16.45
C VAL A 164 -7.59 17.74 15.55
N PHE A 165 -6.41 17.55 14.99
CA PHE A 165 -6.09 16.36 14.21
C PHE A 165 -4.67 15.87 14.55
N THR A 166 -4.48 14.56 14.42
CA THR A 166 -3.17 13.93 14.58
C THR A 166 -2.74 13.37 13.24
N THR A 167 -1.51 13.63 12.84
CA THR A 167 -0.92 13.04 11.66
C THR A 167 0.17 12.06 12.06
N CYS A 168 0.23 10.92 11.36
CA CYS A 168 1.34 9.98 11.47
C CYS A 168 2.13 10.03 10.18
N PHE A 169 3.40 10.43 10.25
CA PHE A 169 4.32 10.39 9.14
C PHE A 169 5.62 9.69 9.54
N TYR A 170 6.23 9.08 8.55
CA TYR A 170 7.50 8.41 8.73
C TYR A 170 8.65 9.36 8.41
N PHE A 171 9.51 9.58 9.38
CA PHE A 171 10.73 10.36 9.17
C PHE A 171 11.88 9.41 8.82
N TYR A 172 12.40 9.49 7.61
CA TYR A 172 13.71 8.96 7.26
C TYR A 172 14.75 9.96 7.76
N GLY A 173 15.00 9.95 9.06
CA GLY A 173 16.06 10.74 9.67
C GLY A 173 16.96 9.81 10.46
N LYS A 174 18.24 9.85 10.19
CA LYS A 174 19.21 9.42 11.19
C LYS A 174 18.99 10.31 12.41
N MET A 175 18.53 9.72 13.52
CA MET A 175 18.85 10.31 14.82
C MET A 175 20.29 9.98 15.14
#